data_8dd3212dd8a351c97548a273bb31cabf
#
_entry.id   8dd3212dd8a351c97548a273bb31cabf
#
_cell.length_a   1.000
_cell.length_b   1.000
_cell.length_c   1.000
_cell.angle_alpha   90.00
_cell.angle_beta   90.00
_cell.angle_gamma   90.00
#
_symmetry.space_group_name_H-M   'P 1'
#
loop_
_entity.id
_entity.type
_entity.pdbx_description
1 polymer ?
#
loop_
_entity_poly.entity_id
_entity_poly.type
_entity_poly.pdbx_seq_one_letter_code
_entity_poly.pdbx_strand_id
1 'polypeptide(L)'
;MNESIAVFPGSFDPPTFGHLNVIERASKLFSRIDVVVAVNPEKKYTFSSQERMAFMKQLTANFPNVEVHEWNSLIVDYCKSVGANVLLRGIRNAGDFSYEFDLSLV
;
A
#
# COMPACT_ATOMS: atom_id res chain seq x y z
N MET A 1 -0.43 8.29 -23.19
CA MET A 1 -0.45 7.01 -22.47
C MET A 1 -1.07 7.15 -21.12
N ASN A 2 -1.89 6.19 -20.75
CA ASN A 2 -2.57 6.24 -19.47
C ASN A 2 -1.64 5.78 -18.36
N GLU A 3 -1.56 6.56 -17.30
CA GLU A 3 -0.91 6.11 -16.09
C GLU A 3 -1.77 5.07 -15.41
N SER A 4 -1.14 4.00 -14.95
CA SER A 4 -1.79 3.04 -14.09
C SER A 4 -1.28 3.23 -12.67
N ILE A 5 -2.19 3.57 -11.77
CA ILE A 5 -1.87 3.85 -10.37
C ILE A 5 -2.53 2.80 -9.52
N ALA A 6 -1.71 2.09 -8.75
CA ALA A 6 -2.20 1.13 -7.77
C ALA A 6 -2.00 1.68 -6.36
N VAL A 7 -2.96 1.41 -5.49
CA VAL A 7 -2.91 1.81 -4.09
C VAL A 7 -2.82 0.55 -3.25
N PHE A 8 -1.87 0.52 -2.34
CA PHE A 8 -1.67 -0.61 -1.43
C PHE A 8 -1.81 -0.13 0.00
N PRO A 9 -3.01 -0.24 0.60
CA PRO A 9 -3.23 0.21 1.95
C PRO A 9 -2.90 -0.88 2.98
N GLY A 10 -2.49 -0.46 4.16
CA GLY A 10 -2.27 -1.36 5.26
C GLY A 10 -1.81 -0.63 6.50
N SER A 11 -1.79 -1.32 7.62
CA SER A 11 -1.25 -0.74 8.85
C SER A 11 0.28 -0.81 8.89
N PHE A 12 0.88 -1.84 8.30
CA PHE A 12 2.34 -2.01 8.25
C PHE A 12 2.98 -1.85 9.63
N ASP A 13 2.51 -2.64 10.58
CA ASP A 13 2.82 -2.46 12.01
C ASP A 13 3.38 -3.74 12.64
N PRO A 14 4.59 -4.15 12.32
CA PRO A 14 5.49 -3.58 11.30
C PRO A 14 5.24 -4.15 9.91
N PRO A 15 5.90 -3.60 8.89
CA PRO A 15 5.87 -4.23 7.57
C PRO A 15 6.57 -5.59 7.57
N THR A 16 6.17 -6.44 6.64
CA THR A 16 6.70 -7.80 6.52
C THR A 16 7.29 -8.03 5.14
N PHE A 17 7.99 -9.15 4.98
CA PHE A 17 8.48 -9.55 3.66
C PHE A 17 7.33 -9.81 2.68
N GLY A 18 6.18 -10.22 3.20
CA GLY A 18 5.00 -10.37 2.35
C GLY A 18 4.55 -9.06 1.75
N HIS A 19 4.56 -8.00 2.55
CA HIS A 19 4.24 -6.67 2.04
C HIS A 19 5.24 -6.24 0.96
N LEU A 20 6.52 -6.46 1.23
CA LEU A 20 7.57 -6.11 0.27
C LEU A 20 7.43 -6.90 -1.02
N ASN A 21 7.05 -8.18 -0.93
CA ASN A 21 6.85 -9.03 -2.10
C ASN A 21 5.74 -8.48 -3.00
N VAL A 22 4.62 -8.08 -2.40
CA VAL A 22 3.50 -7.49 -3.15
C VAL A 22 3.95 -6.21 -3.85
N ILE A 23 4.66 -5.35 -3.13
CA ILE A 23 5.13 -4.07 -3.67
C ILE A 23 6.10 -4.31 -4.84
N GLU A 24 7.04 -5.24 -4.66
CA GLU A 24 8.01 -5.55 -5.71
C GLU A 24 7.32 -6.03 -6.98
N ARG A 25 6.36 -6.93 -6.85
CA ARG A 25 5.62 -7.44 -8.01
C ARG A 25 4.80 -6.35 -8.66
N ALA A 26 4.10 -5.56 -7.86
CA ALA A 26 3.25 -4.48 -8.37
C ALA A 26 4.08 -3.39 -9.04
N SER A 27 5.29 -3.13 -8.56
CA SER A 27 6.14 -2.09 -9.13
C SER A 27 6.50 -2.38 -10.59
N LYS A 28 6.43 -3.63 -11.00
CA LYS A 28 6.69 -4.04 -12.39
C LYS A 28 5.46 -3.96 -13.27
N LEU A 29 4.27 -3.89 -12.67
CA LEU A 29 3.00 -3.95 -13.40
C LEU A 29 2.35 -2.59 -13.56
N PHE A 30 2.62 -1.66 -12.66
CA PHE A 30 1.93 -0.37 -12.61
C PHE A 30 2.92 0.77 -12.77
N SER A 31 2.45 1.88 -13.29
CA SER A 31 3.27 3.08 -13.46
C SER A 31 3.66 3.68 -12.12
N ARG A 32 2.75 3.59 -11.15
CA ARG A 32 2.96 4.14 -9.81
C ARG A 32 2.23 3.30 -8.78
N ILE A 33 2.90 3.08 -7.67
CA ILE A 33 2.32 2.40 -6.51
C ILE A 33 2.30 3.39 -5.36
N ASP A 34 1.13 3.65 -4.80
CA ASP A 34 0.99 4.42 -3.58
C ASP A 34 0.78 3.46 -2.42
N VAL A 35 1.79 3.32 -1.58
CA VAL A 35 1.67 2.57 -0.32
C VAL A 35 1.07 3.53 0.70
N VAL A 36 -0.10 3.17 1.24
CA VAL A 36 -0.83 4.06 2.13
C VAL A 36 -0.86 3.46 3.53
N VAL A 37 -0.16 4.09 4.44
CA VAL A 37 -0.10 3.67 5.83
C VAL A 37 -1.37 4.16 6.53
N ALA A 38 -2.17 3.22 7.03
CA ALA A 38 -3.42 3.54 7.68
C ALA A 38 -3.16 4.13 9.07
N VAL A 39 -3.82 5.24 9.35
CA VAL A 39 -3.77 5.89 10.66
C VAL A 39 -5.19 5.97 11.19
N ASN A 40 -5.53 5.09 12.13
CA ASN A 40 -6.84 5.08 12.76
C ASN A 40 -6.65 5.45 14.23
N PRO A 41 -7.14 6.63 14.66
CA PRO A 41 -6.93 7.07 16.05
C PRO A 41 -7.59 6.17 17.09
N GLU A 42 -8.56 5.37 16.70
CA GLU A 42 -9.23 4.45 17.63
C GLU A 42 -8.49 3.11 17.75
N LYS A 43 -7.54 2.83 16.88
CA LYS A 43 -6.81 1.57 16.88
C LYS A 43 -5.46 1.75 17.56
N LYS A 44 -5.06 0.76 18.36
CA LYS A 44 -3.73 0.74 18.95
C LYS A 44 -2.74 0.11 17.99
N TYR A 45 -1.63 0.80 17.79
CA TYR A 45 -0.54 0.29 16.95
C TYR A 45 0.69 0.02 17.80
N THR A 46 1.51 -0.94 17.35
CA THR A 46 2.78 -1.22 17.98
C THR A 46 3.77 -0.10 17.75
N PHE A 47 3.78 0.45 16.54
CA PHE A 47 4.67 1.53 16.16
C PHE A 47 3.85 2.75 15.76
N SER A 48 4.41 3.93 16.00
CA SER A 48 3.75 5.18 15.63
C SER A 48 3.61 5.28 14.11
N SER A 49 2.73 6.19 13.66
CA SER A 49 2.58 6.42 12.22
C SER A 49 3.89 6.89 11.60
N GLN A 50 4.64 7.72 12.30
CA GLN A 50 5.93 8.20 11.83
C GLN A 50 6.92 7.06 11.65
N GLU A 51 6.96 6.13 12.61
CA GLU A 51 7.84 4.96 12.53
C GLU A 51 7.44 4.05 11.39
N ARG A 52 6.14 3.80 11.23
CA ARG A 52 5.64 2.94 10.16
C ARG A 52 5.92 3.56 8.78
N MET A 53 5.77 4.87 8.66
CA MET A 53 6.12 5.58 7.44
C MET A 53 7.60 5.44 7.13
N ALA A 54 8.46 5.60 8.14
CA ALA A 54 9.90 5.48 7.97
C ALA A 54 10.29 4.07 7.53
N PHE A 55 9.70 3.04 8.14
CA PHE A 55 9.95 1.65 7.75
C PHE A 55 9.61 1.43 6.28
N MET A 56 8.44 1.91 5.86
CA MET A 56 8.01 1.71 4.48
C MET A 56 8.88 2.47 3.49
N LYS A 57 9.28 3.68 3.84
CA LYS A 57 10.18 4.46 2.97
C LYS A 57 11.52 3.77 2.79
N GLN A 58 12.06 3.18 3.85
CA GLN A 58 13.31 2.43 3.75
C GLN A 58 13.16 1.20 2.88
N LEU A 59 12.08 0.44 3.07
CA LEU A 59 11.86 -0.79 2.34
C LEU A 59 11.62 -0.56 0.86
N THR A 60 11.08 0.60 0.50
CA THR A 60 10.71 0.91 -0.88
C THR A 60 11.70 1.83 -1.57
N ALA A 61 12.83 2.13 -0.93
CA ALA A 61 13.80 3.09 -1.45
C ALA A 61 14.35 2.70 -2.82
N ASN A 62 14.38 1.40 -3.13
CA ASN A 62 14.90 0.89 -4.40
C ASN A 62 13.86 0.87 -5.52
N PHE A 63 12.63 1.27 -5.24
CA PHE A 63 11.55 1.27 -6.23
C PHE A 63 11.17 2.71 -6.56
N PRO A 64 11.65 3.26 -7.67
CA PRO A 64 11.46 4.69 -7.96
C PRO A 64 10.00 5.07 -8.23
N ASN A 65 9.16 4.11 -8.59
CA ASN A 65 7.74 4.36 -8.85
C ASN A 65 6.84 4.10 -7.64
N VAL A 66 7.42 3.87 -6.46
CA VAL A 66 6.66 3.64 -5.24
C VAL A 66 6.72 4.89 -4.37
N GLU A 67 5.54 5.36 -3.95
CA GLU A 67 5.40 6.47 -3.01
C GLU A 67 4.77 5.95 -1.73
N VAL A 68 5.09 6.56 -0.61
CA VAL A 68 4.55 6.19 0.70
C VAL A 68 3.81 7.38 1.28
N HIS A 69 2.56 7.16 1.64
CA HIS A 69 1.68 8.19 2.21
C HIS A 69 0.96 7.65 3.43
N GLU A 70 0.44 8.54 4.25
CA GLU A 70 -0.44 8.13 5.35
C GLU A 70 -1.84 8.68 5.10
N TRP A 71 -2.84 8.01 5.66
CA TRP A 71 -4.23 8.38 5.44
C TRP A 71 -5.05 7.97 6.66
N ASN A 72 -5.90 8.87 7.12
CA ASN A 72 -6.69 8.63 8.33
C ASN A 72 -8.19 8.52 8.07
N SER A 73 -8.57 8.25 6.84
CA SER A 73 -9.96 8.20 6.43
C SER A 73 -10.20 6.98 5.54
N LEU A 74 -11.33 6.92 4.85
CA LEU A 74 -11.65 5.79 3.97
C LEU A 74 -10.67 5.72 2.81
N ILE A 75 -10.15 4.53 2.56
CA ILE A 75 -9.17 4.34 1.49
C ILE A 75 -9.76 4.63 0.11
N VAL A 76 -11.05 4.43 -0.06
CA VAL A 76 -11.72 4.77 -1.32
C VAL A 76 -11.59 6.25 -1.64
N ASP A 77 -11.67 7.10 -0.63
CA ASP A 77 -11.48 8.54 -0.82
C ASP A 77 -10.07 8.87 -1.28
N TYR A 78 -9.08 8.17 -0.71
CA TYR A 78 -7.71 8.33 -1.17
C TYR A 78 -7.58 7.93 -2.63
N CYS A 79 -8.11 6.78 -3.00
CA CYS A 79 -8.05 6.29 -4.36
C CYS A 79 -8.64 7.27 -5.34
N LYS A 80 -9.78 7.85 -4.99
CA LYS A 80 -10.43 8.86 -5.84
C LYS A 80 -9.58 10.11 -5.97
N SER A 81 -8.93 10.52 -4.89
CA SER A 81 -8.14 11.76 -4.90
C SER A 81 -6.92 11.68 -5.80
N VAL A 82 -6.35 10.49 -5.99
CA VAL A 82 -5.18 10.31 -6.83
C VAL A 82 -5.50 9.71 -8.19
N GLY A 83 -6.75 9.37 -8.43
CA GLY A 83 -7.14 8.74 -9.70
C GLY A 83 -6.64 7.31 -9.84
N ALA A 84 -6.67 6.55 -8.74
CA ALA A 84 -6.18 5.18 -8.75
C ALA A 84 -7.05 4.28 -9.61
N ASN A 85 -6.41 3.35 -10.30
CA ASN A 85 -7.07 2.35 -11.15
C ASN A 85 -7.31 1.05 -10.41
N VAL A 86 -6.44 0.72 -9.46
CA VAL A 86 -6.37 -0.59 -8.85
C VAL A 86 -6.13 -0.44 -7.36
N LEU A 87 -6.81 -1.26 -6.58
CA LEU A 87 -6.56 -1.41 -5.15
C LEU A 87 -5.90 -2.77 -4.93
N LEU A 88 -4.69 -2.76 -4.39
CA LEU A 88 -3.97 -3.98 -4.07
C LEU A 88 -4.35 -4.42 -2.66
N ARG A 89 -4.60 -5.70 -2.50
CA ARG A 89 -4.96 -6.27 -1.22
C ARG A 89 -4.12 -7.50 -0.96
N GLY A 90 -3.41 -7.49 0.16
CA GLY A 90 -2.67 -8.66 0.60
C GLY A 90 -3.59 -9.56 1.39
N ILE A 91 -3.69 -10.81 0.98
CA ILE A 91 -4.48 -11.80 1.69
C ILE A 91 -3.53 -12.85 2.25
N ARG A 92 -3.60 -13.05 3.55
CA ARG A 92 -2.82 -14.09 4.21
C ARG A 92 -3.76 -15.25 4.49
N ASN A 93 -3.43 -16.41 3.94
CA ASN A 93 -4.28 -17.59 4.07
C ASN A 93 -3.39 -18.81 4.24
N ALA A 94 -3.52 -19.49 5.40
CA ALA A 94 -2.84 -20.76 5.69
C ALA A 94 -1.34 -20.74 5.38
N GLY A 95 -0.67 -19.64 5.68
CA GLY A 95 0.75 -19.49 5.46
C GLY A 95 1.16 -19.06 4.07
N ASP A 96 0.21 -19.02 3.14
CA ASP A 96 0.47 -18.55 1.80
C ASP A 96 0.16 -17.07 1.68
N PHE A 97 0.90 -16.42 0.78
CA PHE A 97 0.63 -15.04 0.44
C PHE A 97 -0.04 -15.00 -0.92
N SER A 98 -1.28 -14.56 -0.92
CA SER A 98 -1.96 -14.21 -2.16
C SER A 98 -2.35 -12.74 -2.10
N TYR A 99 -2.57 -12.14 -3.24
CA TYR A 99 -3.03 -10.77 -3.31
C TYR A 99 -4.05 -10.64 -4.43
N GLU A 100 -4.93 -9.70 -4.26
CA GLU A 100 -5.98 -9.41 -5.22
C GLU A 100 -5.82 -8.02 -5.78
N PHE A 101 -6.21 -7.85 -7.02
CA PHE A 101 -6.34 -6.55 -7.64
C PHE A 101 -7.83 -6.24 -7.73
N ASP A 102 -8.25 -5.20 -7.04
CA ASP A 102 -9.64 -4.76 -7.09
C ASP A 102 -9.76 -3.68 -8.18
N LEU A 103 -10.38 -4.06 -9.28
CA LEU A 103 -10.54 -3.17 -10.43
C LEU A 103 -11.82 -2.34 -10.37
N SER A 104 -12.58 -2.46 -9.29
CA SER A 104 -13.85 -1.74 -9.17
C SER A 104 -13.67 -0.22 -9.09
N LEU A 105 -12.45 0.24 -8.90
CA LEU A 105 -12.12 1.66 -8.85
C LEU A 105 -12.00 2.30 -10.24
N VAL A 106 -11.92 1.50 -11.26
CA VAL A 106 -11.74 1.97 -12.63
C VAL A 106 -13.02 2.60 -13.16
#